data_1d6041ff42bbc2047382fa2f205192ac
#
_entry.id   1d6041ff42bbc2047382fa2f205192ac
#
_cell.length_a   1.000
_cell.length_b   1.000
_cell.length_c   1.000
_cell.angle_alpha   90.00
_cell.angle_beta   90.00
_cell.angle_gamma   90.00
#
_symmetry.space_group_name_H-M   'P 1'
#
loop_
_entity.id
_entity.type
_entity.pdbx_description
1 polymer ?
#
loop_
_entity_poly.entity_id
_entity_poly.type
_entity_poly.pdbx_seq_one_letter_code
_entity_poly.pdbx_strand_id
1 'polypeptide(L)'
;LCNSGVRWLSKAPPNKTLEEMWRQLDEGAELFSDLWNADVPCLAIENPVMHKYAKERIRNYQHFAQSVQPWEFAKDEAGPDNVKKRTCFWTRNLPNLTKTGTLDGSTARDEIHKAAPSKDRWKIRSKFYPALAAAMADQWGRAASITRQELTC
;
A
#
# COMPACT_ATOMS: atom_id res chain seq x y z
N LEU A 1 9.87 -2.29 -0.35
CA LEU A 1 9.60 -3.51 0.45
C LEU A 1 8.79 -4.59 -0.29
N CYS A 2 8.40 -4.36 -1.54
CA CYS A 2 7.53 -5.28 -2.29
C CYS A 2 8.30 -6.45 -2.93
N ASN A 3 7.58 -7.53 -3.26
CA ASN A 3 8.12 -8.73 -3.91
C ASN A 3 8.89 -8.45 -5.21
N SER A 4 8.49 -7.43 -5.98
CA SER A 4 9.14 -7.13 -7.27
C SER A 4 10.57 -6.61 -7.13
N GLY A 5 10.93 -5.99 -6.01
CA GLY A 5 12.29 -5.53 -5.72
C GLY A 5 13.20 -6.66 -5.26
N VAL A 6 12.66 -7.62 -4.53
CA VAL A 6 13.45 -8.68 -3.87
C VAL A 6 14.14 -9.65 -4.84
N ARG A 7 13.59 -9.87 -6.03
CA ARG A 7 14.25 -10.72 -7.06
C ARG A 7 15.68 -10.26 -7.40
N TRP A 8 16.01 -9.00 -7.10
CA TRP A 8 17.33 -8.40 -7.33
C TRP A 8 18.29 -8.57 -6.15
N LEU A 9 17.84 -9.11 -5.02
CA LEU A 9 18.69 -9.34 -3.85
C LEU A 9 19.65 -10.53 -4.00
N SER A 10 19.48 -11.34 -5.03
CA SER A 10 20.44 -12.42 -5.40
C SER A 10 21.35 -12.02 -6.56
N LYS A 11 20.91 -11.06 -7.39
CA LYS A 11 21.65 -10.57 -8.54
C LYS A 11 21.31 -9.10 -8.77
N ALA A 12 22.22 -8.21 -8.45
CA ALA A 12 22.00 -6.78 -8.62
C ALA A 12 21.72 -6.40 -10.09
N PRO A 13 20.85 -5.40 -10.34
CA PRO A 13 20.68 -4.83 -11.67
C PRO A 13 21.95 -4.11 -12.12
N PRO A 14 22.12 -3.82 -13.43
CA PRO A 14 23.40 -3.37 -14.00
C PRO A 14 24.05 -2.15 -13.34
N ASN A 15 23.28 -1.29 -12.68
CA ASN A 15 23.76 -0.04 -12.08
C ASN A 15 23.73 -0.01 -10.56
N LYS A 16 23.67 -1.18 -9.89
CA LYS A 16 23.64 -1.29 -8.43
C LYS A 16 24.45 -2.47 -7.94
N THR A 17 24.95 -2.40 -6.71
CA THR A 17 25.57 -3.53 -6.02
C THR A 17 24.55 -4.30 -5.18
N LEU A 18 24.87 -5.55 -4.82
CA LEU A 18 24.05 -6.32 -3.88
C LEU A 18 23.99 -5.65 -2.52
N GLU A 19 25.13 -5.12 -2.04
CA GLU A 19 25.19 -4.39 -0.78
C GLU A 19 24.24 -3.19 -0.76
N GLU A 20 24.23 -2.39 -1.83
CA GLU A 20 23.31 -1.26 -1.96
C GLU A 20 21.84 -1.72 -1.98
N MET A 21 21.53 -2.85 -2.63
CA MET A 21 20.17 -3.40 -2.66
C MET A 21 19.70 -3.84 -1.27
N TRP A 22 20.57 -4.47 -0.49
CA TRP A 22 20.27 -4.85 0.89
C TRP A 22 20.12 -3.64 1.79
N ARG A 23 21.05 -2.66 1.70
CA ARG A 23 20.94 -1.40 2.43
C ARG A 23 19.62 -0.67 2.16
N GLN A 24 19.19 -0.58 0.89
CA GLN A 24 17.89 0.02 0.54
C GLN A 24 16.69 -0.76 1.11
N LEU A 25 16.80 -2.08 1.22
CA LEU A 25 15.78 -2.87 1.89
C LEU A 25 15.72 -2.56 3.39
N ASP A 26 16.88 -2.47 4.03
CA ASP A 26 17.01 -2.17 5.47
C ASP A 26 16.48 -0.76 5.77
N GLU A 27 16.85 0.26 4.99
CA GLU A 27 16.33 1.63 5.10
C GLU A 27 14.79 1.68 4.95
N GLY A 28 14.25 0.95 3.96
CA GLY A 28 12.80 0.88 3.78
C GLY A 28 12.09 0.15 4.92
N ALA A 29 12.70 -0.89 5.49
CA ALA A 29 12.16 -1.60 6.64
C ALA A 29 12.22 -0.76 7.91
N GLU A 30 13.28 0.03 8.09
CA GLU A 30 13.41 0.97 9.21
C GLU A 30 12.34 2.06 9.13
N LEU A 31 12.18 2.71 7.97
CA LEU A 31 11.10 3.70 7.77
C LEU A 31 9.72 3.11 8.08
N PHE A 32 9.44 1.89 7.62
CA PHE A 32 8.16 1.24 7.94
C PHE A 32 8.03 0.98 9.43
N SER A 33 9.12 0.56 10.09
CA SER A 33 9.17 0.32 11.54
C SER A 33 8.86 1.58 12.33
N ASP A 34 9.44 2.71 11.95
CA ASP A 34 9.22 4.00 12.62
C ASP A 34 7.77 4.45 12.46
N LEU A 35 7.23 4.35 11.24
CA LEU A 35 5.82 4.67 10.99
C LEU A 35 4.88 3.75 11.77
N TRP A 36 5.15 2.43 11.76
CA TRP A 36 4.29 1.44 12.43
C TRP A 36 4.29 1.60 13.96
N ASN A 37 5.42 1.99 14.53
CA ASN A 37 5.58 2.19 15.98
C ASN A 37 5.36 3.65 16.41
N ALA A 38 4.97 4.55 15.51
CA ALA A 38 4.69 5.95 15.86
C ALA A 38 3.58 6.06 16.91
N ASP A 39 3.77 6.95 17.87
CA ASP A 39 2.79 7.24 18.92
C ASP A 39 1.70 8.17 18.37
N VAL A 40 0.77 7.60 17.62
CA VAL A 40 -0.39 8.29 17.06
C VAL A 40 -1.66 7.47 17.32
N PRO A 41 -2.81 8.12 17.61
CA PRO A 41 -4.05 7.42 17.94
C PRO A 41 -4.55 6.53 16.81
N CYS A 42 -4.52 7.02 15.58
CA CYS A 42 -4.97 6.31 14.39
C CYS A 42 -3.87 6.27 13.34
N LEU A 43 -3.69 5.14 12.70
CA LEU A 43 -2.63 4.94 11.72
C LEU A 43 -3.13 4.12 10.54
N ALA A 44 -2.74 4.52 9.33
CA ALA A 44 -2.84 3.70 8.14
C ALA A 44 -1.54 3.78 7.33
N ILE A 45 -0.95 2.65 7.01
CA ILE A 45 0.22 2.55 6.13
C ILE A 45 -0.14 1.72 4.92
N GLU A 46 0.10 2.24 3.73
CA GLU A 46 -0.07 1.52 2.47
C GLU A 46 1.27 0.93 2.03
N ASN A 47 1.26 -0.33 1.66
CA ASN A 47 2.36 -0.95 0.96
C ASN A 47 1.87 -2.14 0.12
N PRO A 48 2.46 -2.43 -1.03
CA PRO A 48 2.23 -3.71 -1.71
C PRO A 48 2.58 -4.91 -0.83
N VAL A 49 2.20 -6.11 -1.26
CA VAL A 49 2.56 -7.34 -0.54
C VAL A 49 4.06 -7.38 -0.28
N MET A 50 4.44 -7.38 0.99
CA MET A 50 5.83 -7.39 1.42
C MET A 50 6.49 -8.76 1.24
N HIS A 51 7.75 -8.74 0.87
CA HIS A 51 8.59 -9.94 0.87
C HIS A 51 9.00 -10.34 2.29
N LYS A 52 9.31 -11.65 2.48
CA LYS A 52 9.72 -12.18 3.78
C LYS A 52 10.90 -11.41 4.40
N TYR A 53 11.92 -11.08 3.62
CA TYR A 53 13.09 -10.35 4.13
C TYR A 53 12.77 -8.94 4.67
N ALA A 54 11.78 -8.26 4.11
CA ALA A 54 11.29 -6.99 4.67
C ALA A 54 10.57 -7.22 6.01
N LYS A 55 9.70 -8.24 6.06
CA LYS A 55 8.95 -8.59 7.28
C LYS A 55 9.84 -8.94 8.45
N GLU A 56 10.94 -9.68 8.20
CA GLU A 56 11.92 -10.08 9.21
C GLU A 56 12.70 -8.90 9.81
N ARG A 57 12.75 -7.76 9.12
CA ARG A 57 13.48 -6.54 9.52
C ARG A 57 12.62 -5.49 10.19
N ILE A 58 11.30 -5.58 10.04
CA ILE A 58 10.36 -4.61 10.61
C ILE A 58 10.14 -4.92 12.09
N ARG A 59 10.41 -3.93 12.94
CA ARG A 59 10.15 -4.03 14.39
C ARG A 59 8.65 -4.15 14.66
N ASN A 60 8.26 -5.10 15.50
CA ASN A 60 6.87 -5.36 15.87
C ASN A 60 5.97 -5.65 14.65
N TYR A 61 6.53 -6.30 13.62
CA TYR A 61 5.79 -6.60 12.40
C TYR A 61 4.48 -7.33 12.71
N GLN A 62 3.40 -6.87 12.12
CA GLN A 62 2.11 -7.56 12.06
C GLN A 62 1.69 -7.74 10.60
N HIS A 63 0.80 -8.69 10.35
CA HIS A 63 0.23 -8.84 9.02
C HIS A 63 -0.66 -7.63 8.69
N PHE A 64 -0.82 -7.29 7.40
CA PHE A 64 -1.74 -6.23 7.01
C PHE A 64 -3.17 -6.56 7.46
N ALA A 65 -3.91 -5.55 7.87
CA ALA A 65 -5.31 -5.69 8.31
C ALA A 65 -6.24 -5.99 7.13
N GLN A 66 -5.99 -5.36 5.98
CA GLN A 66 -6.81 -5.48 4.79
C GLN A 66 -6.00 -5.40 3.50
N SER A 67 -6.44 -6.13 2.48
CA SER A 67 -5.97 -5.98 1.10
C SER A 67 -7.16 -5.64 0.20
N VAL A 68 -7.00 -4.59 -0.61
CA VAL A 68 -8.03 -4.09 -1.52
C VAL A 68 -7.50 -3.93 -2.94
N GLN A 69 -8.42 -3.78 -3.88
CA GLN A 69 -8.16 -3.40 -5.27
C GLN A 69 -8.87 -2.08 -5.60
N PRO A 70 -8.31 -1.16 -6.40
CA PRO A 70 -8.97 0.08 -6.78
C PRO A 70 -10.35 -0.12 -7.40
N TRP A 71 -10.52 -1.15 -8.25
CA TRP A 71 -11.81 -1.46 -8.88
C TRP A 71 -12.96 -1.75 -7.87
N GLU A 72 -12.62 -2.18 -6.65
CA GLU A 72 -13.62 -2.42 -5.58
C GLU A 72 -14.32 -1.13 -5.12
N PHE A 73 -13.75 0.03 -5.47
CA PHE A 73 -14.29 1.35 -5.18
C PHE A 73 -14.78 2.08 -6.43
N ALA A 74 -14.55 1.52 -7.62
CA ALA A 74 -14.91 2.10 -8.90
C ALA A 74 -16.40 1.91 -9.23
N LYS A 75 -16.98 2.89 -9.91
CA LYS A 75 -18.38 2.86 -10.40
C LYS A 75 -18.47 2.92 -11.92
N ASP A 76 -17.38 3.28 -12.60
CA ASP A 76 -17.30 3.43 -14.04
C ASP A 76 -16.22 2.49 -14.60
N GLU A 77 -16.63 1.60 -15.54
CA GLU A 77 -15.71 0.65 -16.17
C GLU A 77 -14.62 1.33 -16.99
N ALA A 78 -14.91 2.46 -17.62
CA ALA A 78 -13.95 3.26 -18.37
C ALA A 78 -13.10 4.17 -17.46
N GLY A 79 -13.51 4.34 -16.21
CA GLY A 79 -12.89 5.23 -15.23
C GLY A 79 -11.48 4.83 -14.82
N PRO A 80 -10.73 5.77 -14.23
CA PRO A 80 -9.32 5.55 -13.84
C PRO A 80 -9.18 4.52 -12.72
N ASP A 81 -10.22 4.30 -11.91
CA ASP A 81 -10.18 3.41 -10.75
C ASP A 81 -10.41 1.94 -11.10
N ASN A 82 -10.92 1.63 -12.33
CA ASN A 82 -11.15 0.25 -12.74
C ASN A 82 -9.85 -0.47 -13.15
N VAL A 83 -8.98 -0.71 -12.16
CA VAL A 83 -7.66 -1.33 -12.34
C VAL A 83 -7.35 -2.36 -11.27
N LYS A 84 -6.50 -3.33 -11.63
CA LYS A 84 -5.92 -4.32 -10.72
C LYS A 84 -4.60 -3.80 -10.15
N LYS A 85 -4.64 -3.38 -8.89
CA LYS A 85 -3.44 -3.01 -8.11
C LYS A 85 -3.65 -3.44 -6.66
N ARG A 86 -3.18 -4.63 -6.32
CA ARG A 86 -3.29 -5.12 -4.95
C ARG A 86 -2.59 -4.17 -3.98
N THR A 87 -3.37 -3.54 -3.13
CA THR A 87 -2.96 -2.57 -2.12
C THR A 87 -3.22 -3.16 -0.76
N CYS A 88 -2.21 -3.21 0.11
CA CYS A 88 -2.35 -3.73 1.47
C CYS A 88 -2.27 -2.58 2.47
N PHE A 89 -3.14 -2.60 3.47
CA PHE A 89 -3.19 -1.61 4.53
C PHE A 89 -2.84 -2.24 5.89
N TRP A 90 -1.89 -1.62 6.57
CA TRP A 90 -1.63 -1.82 7.99
C TRP A 90 -2.32 -0.70 8.73
N THR A 91 -3.31 -1.04 9.55
CA THR A 91 -4.12 -0.05 10.26
C THR A 91 -4.07 -0.27 11.77
N ARG A 92 -4.18 0.83 12.52
CA ARG A 92 -4.36 0.84 13.96
C ARG A 92 -5.48 1.80 14.31
N ASN A 93 -6.48 1.33 15.09
CA ASN A 93 -7.69 2.06 15.48
C ASN A 93 -8.48 2.65 14.29
N LEU A 94 -8.44 1.97 13.15
CA LEU A 94 -9.23 2.29 11.97
C LEU A 94 -9.95 1.03 11.47
N PRO A 95 -11.21 1.13 11.06
CA PRO A 95 -11.97 0.00 10.54
C PRO A 95 -11.43 -0.44 9.18
N ASN A 96 -11.72 -1.67 8.78
CA ASN A 96 -11.53 -2.10 7.41
C ASN A 96 -12.43 -1.27 6.49
N LEU A 97 -11.89 -0.89 5.32
CA LEU A 97 -12.66 -0.18 4.30
C LEU A 97 -13.77 -1.06 3.72
N THR A 98 -14.96 -0.52 3.70
CA THR A 98 -16.09 -1.11 2.98
C THR A 98 -16.03 -0.67 1.52
N LYS A 99 -16.22 -1.61 0.60
CA LYS A 99 -16.29 -1.34 -0.84
C LYS A 99 -17.42 -0.36 -1.14
N THR A 100 -17.14 0.65 -1.97
CA THR A 100 -18.11 1.67 -2.40
C THR A 100 -18.40 1.60 -3.90
N GLY A 101 -17.66 0.75 -4.63
CA GLY A 101 -17.85 0.51 -6.06
C GLY A 101 -18.97 -0.45 -6.36
N THR A 102 -19.35 -0.49 -7.63
CA THR A 102 -20.40 -1.38 -8.17
C THR A 102 -19.83 -2.44 -9.13
N LEU A 103 -18.53 -2.39 -9.42
CA LEU A 103 -17.89 -3.31 -10.37
C LEU A 103 -17.49 -4.62 -9.69
N ASP A 104 -17.43 -5.69 -10.46
CA ASP A 104 -17.03 -7.05 -10.00
C ASP A 104 -15.56 -7.38 -10.30
N GLY A 105 -14.84 -6.47 -10.98
CA GLY A 105 -13.44 -6.63 -11.35
C GLY A 105 -13.19 -7.43 -12.63
N SER A 106 -14.20 -7.92 -13.32
CA SER A 106 -14.08 -8.67 -14.59
C SER A 106 -13.45 -7.81 -15.69
N THR A 107 -13.83 -6.54 -15.77
CA THR A 107 -13.33 -5.54 -16.73
C THR A 107 -12.12 -4.76 -16.23
N ALA A 108 -11.63 -5.03 -15.00
CA ALA A 108 -10.55 -4.27 -14.40
C ALA A 108 -9.22 -4.45 -15.16
N ARG A 109 -8.62 -3.32 -15.57
CA ARG A 109 -7.39 -3.27 -16.36
C ARG A 109 -6.16 -3.71 -15.55
N ASP A 110 -5.30 -4.50 -16.17
CA ASP A 110 -4.05 -4.99 -15.59
C ASP A 110 -2.82 -4.20 -16.12
N GLU A 111 -2.96 -2.89 -16.19
CA GLU A 111 -1.91 -2.00 -16.74
C GLU A 111 -0.69 -1.86 -15.83
N ILE A 112 -0.88 -2.00 -14.51
CA ILE A 112 0.18 -1.81 -13.52
C ILE A 112 1.23 -2.93 -13.61
N HIS A 113 0.78 -4.17 -13.80
CA HIS A 113 1.69 -5.31 -13.95
C HIS A 113 2.34 -5.36 -15.34
N LYS A 114 1.63 -4.90 -16.36
CA LYS A 114 2.07 -4.87 -17.75
C LYS A 114 2.90 -3.65 -18.12
N ALA A 115 3.03 -2.65 -17.22
CA ALA A 115 3.83 -1.46 -17.47
C ALA A 115 5.27 -1.82 -17.84
N ALA A 116 5.67 -1.45 -19.06
CA ALA A 116 7.02 -1.70 -19.57
C ALA A 116 8.10 -1.03 -18.70
N PRO A 117 9.33 -1.55 -18.66
CA PRO A 117 10.44 -0.88 -18.02
C PRO A 117 10.66 0.52 -18.66
N SER A 118 10.51 1.58 -17.87
CA SER A 118 10.73 2.96 -18.30
C SER A 118 11.15 3.82 -17.10
N LYS A 119 11.69 5.01 -17.36
CA LYS A 119 12.06 5.98 -16.31
C LYS A 119 10.84 6.40 -15.48
N ASP A 120 9.64 6.40 -16.05
CA ASP A 120 8.41 6.85 -15.43
C ASP A 120 7.54 5.70 -14.86
N ARG A 121 8.00 4.45 -14.99
CA ARG A 121 7.27 3.28 -14.47
C ARG A 121 6.94 3.39 -12.98
N TRP A 122 7.82 3.99 -12.20
CA TRP A 122 7.61 4.20 -10.77
C TRP A 122 6.42 5.14 -10.51
N LYS A 123 6.23 6.20 -11.31
CA LYS A 123 5.09 7.11 -11.22
C LYS A 123 3.76 6.38 -11.45
N ILE A 124 3.71 5.54 -12.48
CA ILE A 124 2.51 4.73 -12.79
C ILE A 124 2.19 3.80 -11.62
N ARG A 125 3.21 3.16 -11.05
CA ARG A 125 3.05 2.19 -9.96
C ARG A 125 2.75 2.82 -8.60
N SER A 126 3.20 4.05 -8.36
CA SER A 126 2.93 4.80 -7.12
C SER A 126 1.62 5.58 -7.17
N LYS A 127 0.94 5.64 -8.33
CA LYS A 127 -0.33 6.34 -8.48
C LYS A 127 -1.35 5.82 -7.47
N PHE A 128 -2.00 6.76 -6.78
CA PHE A 128 -3.15 6.48 -5.93
C PHE A 128 -4.45 6.73 -6.70
N TYR A 129 -5.52 6.06 -6.34
CA TYR A 129 -6.77 6.06 -7.09
C TYR A 129 -7.84 6.88 -6.38
N PRO A 130 -8.52 7.81 -7.11
CA PRO A 130 -9.44 8.77 -6.50
C PRO A 130 -10.58 8.14 -5.70
N ALA A 131 -11.20 7.08 -6.20
CA ALA A 131 -12.33 6.44 -5.52
C ALA A 131 -11.90 5.76 -4.21
N LEU A 132 -10.73 5.08 -4.21
CA LEU A 132 -10.15 4.52 -3.00
C LEU A 132 -9.77 5.62 -2.00
N ALA A 133 -9.15 6.72 -2.49
CA ALA A 133 -8.81 7.86 -1.64
C ALA A 133 -10.05 8.49 -0.99
N ALA A 134 -11.13 8.65 -1.74
CA ALA A 134 -12.40 9.17 -1.24
C ALA A 134 -13.00 8.25 -0.16
N ALA A 135 -12.97 6.93 -0.36
CA ALA A 135 -13.44 5.96 0.63
C ALA A 135 -12.60 6.02 1.93
N MET A 136 -11.28 6.15 1.83
CA MET A 136 -10.40 6.34 2.99
C MET A 136 -10.73 7.63 3.74
N ALA A 137 -10.85 8.75 3.02
CA ALA A 137 -11.16 10.05 3.62
C ALA A 137 -12.51 10.04 4.36
N ASP A 138 -13.54 9.44 3.75
CA ASP A 138 -14.87 9.34 4.35
C ASP A 138 -14.90 8.37 5.54
N GLN A 139 -14.46 7.13 5.37
CA GLN A 139 -14.63 6.08 6.38
C GLN A 139 -13.63 6.22 7.52
N TRP A 140 -12.37 6.50 7.23
CA TRP A 140 -11.34 6.68 8.25
C TRP A 140 -11.37 8.07 8.88
N GLY A 141 -11.78 9.11 8.13
CA GLY A 141 -11.96 10.45 8.68
C GLY A 141 -13.01 10.47 9.78
N ARG A 142 -14.15 9.78 9.57
CA ARG A 142 -15.19 9.63 10.61
C ARG A 142 -14.69 8.85 11.82
N ALA A 143 -14.02 7.70 11.60
CA ALA A 143 -13.50 6.87 12.69
C ALA A 143 -12.46 7.63 13.54
N ALA A 144 -11.51 8.33 12.89
CA ALA A 144 -10.50 9.12 13.59
C ALA A 144 -11.09 10.30 14.40
N SER A 145 -12.20 10.90 13.93
CA SER A 145 -12.89 11.95 14.66
C SER A 145 -13.53 11.44 15.95
N ILE A 146 -14.13 10.24 15.93
CA ILE A 146 -14.71 9.59 17.11
C ILE A 146 -13.60 9.28 18.12
N THR A 147 -12.52 8.63 17.71
CA THR A 147 -11.38 8.31 18.57
C THR A 147 -10.77 9.55 19.22
N ARG A 148 -10.70 10.67 18.49
CA ARG A 148 -10.19 11.93 19.04
C ARG A 148 -11.10 12.49 20.14
N GLN A 149 -12.41 12.38 20.00
CA GLN A 149 -13.36 12.83 21.03
C GLN A 149 -13.26 12.00 22.30
N GLU A 150 -13.09 10.68 22.18
CA GLU A 150 -12.93 9.77 23.31
C GLU A 150 -11.65 10.01 24.10
N LEU A 151 -10.57 10.47 23.47
CA LEU A 151 -9.29 10.78 24.12
C LEU A 151 -9.28 12.16 24.83
N THR A 152 -10.27 13.02 24.59
CA THR A 152 -10.36 14.37 25.15
C THR A 152 -11.39 14.50 26.29
N CYS A 153 -12.09 13.43 26.60
CA CYS A 153 -13.00 13.30 27.76
C CYS A 153 -12.31 12.57 28.92
#